data_e06d5f8e73374cda39b6b97a59ccfc3d
#
_entry.id   e06d5f8e73374cda39b6b97a59ccfc3d
#
_cell.length_a   1.000
_cell.length_b   1.000
_cell.length_c   1.000
_cell.angle_alpha   90.00
_cell.angle_beta   90.00
_cell.angle_gamma   90.00
#
_symmetry.space_group_name_H-M   'P 1'
#
loop_
_entity.id
_entity.type
_entity.pdbx_description
1 polymer ?
#
loop_
_entity_poly.entity_id
_entity_poly.type
_entity_poly.pdbx_seq_one_letter_code
_entity_poly.pdbx_strand_id
1 'polypeptide(L)'
;MMDDTRHPTRPYPEQQQQPPGQTAEMKPVPDHGEKSYKGAGKLIDKVALITGADSGIGKAVAIAFAREGADIVISYLNEDGDARDTAKWVEEAGRKALVIPGDIKSEEHCRDLVQRAVDELGGIDILVNNAAFQRTYGDITDISADEWDETFRTNVHAPFFLSKAASPHMKPGSSIINTTSIQSRQPSPQLLAYASTKGAISNFTAGLAEMLAEKGIRVNAVAPGPIWTPLIPSTMPAEKAAKFGENTLIGRAGQPAELAGAYVLLASDLGSYMTGAVVPVTGGEIMI
;
A
#
# COMPACT_ATOMS: atom_id res chain seq x y z
N MET A 1 -22.37 18.53 -3.03
CA MET A 1 -21.24 18.10 -2.17
C MET A 1 -21.85 17.33 -1.01
N MET A 2 -21.39 16.11 -0.75
CA MET A 2 -21.74 15.42 0.49
C MET A 2 -21.01 16.14 1.62
N ASP A 3 -21.76 16.64 2.61
CA ASP A 3 -21.18 17.24 3.81
C ASP A 3 -20.67 16.11 4.71
N ASP A 4 -19.44 15.66 4.45
CA ASP A 4 -18.80 14.59 5.23
C ASP A 4 -17.90 15.21 6.31
N THR A 5 -18.51 15.61 7.41
CA THR A 5 -17.83 16.20 8.58
C THR A 5 -16.93 15.20 9.33
N ARG A 6 -16.92 13.91 8.95
CA ARG A 6 -16.11 12.87 9.59
C ARG A 6 -14.63 12.91 9.19
N HIS A 7 -14.32 13.53 8.07
CA HIS A 7 -12.99 13.55 7.50
C HIS A 7 -12.46 14.97 7.32
N PRO A 8 -11.14 15.19 7.44
CA PRO A 8 -10.54 16.50 7.20
C PRO A 8 -10.84 17.02 5.80
N THR A 9 -11.24 18.28 5.70
CA THR A 9 -11.53 18.96 4.44
C THR A 9 -10.41 19.95 4.09
N ARG A 10 -10.29 20.29 2.81
CA ARG A 10 -9.34 21.27 2.30
C ARG A 10 -9.73 22.71 2.69
N PRO A 11 -8.80 23.68 2.65
CA PRO A 11 -7.35 23.49 2.42
C PRO A 11 -6.66 22.86 3.64
N TYR A 12 -5.69 21.96 3.36
CA TYR A 12 -4.80 21.50 4.42
C TYR A 12 -3.74 22.56 4.72
N PRO A 13 -3.14 22.58 5.92
CA PRO A 13 -1.97 23.42 6.18
C PRO A 13 -0.84 23.10 5.20
N GLU A 14 -0.15 24.12 4.71
CA GLU A 14 1.08 23.94 3.95
C GLU A 14 2.12 23.25 4.83
N GLN A 15 2.67 22.13 4.33
CA GLN A 15 3.64 21.32 5.06
C GLN A 15 4.52 20.54 4.09
N GLN A 16 5.75 20.30 4.52
CA GLN A 16 6.72 19.51 3.77
C GLN A 16 7.56 18.70 4.73
N GLN A 17 7.91 17.48 4.32
CA GLN A 17 8.75 16.56 5.08
C GLN A 17 9.87 16.02 4.18
N GLN A 18 10.89 15.42 4.78
CA GLN A 18 11.87 14.64 4.03
C GLN A 18 11.32 13.23 3.74
N PRO A 19 11.56 12.65 2.54
CA PRO A 19 11.18 11.27 2.27
C PRO A 19 11.84 10.29 3.24
N PRO A 20 11.10 9.25 3.66
CA PRO A 20 9.78 8.84 3.24
C PRO A 20 8.60 9.53 3.96
N GLY A 21 8.87 10.39 4.97
CA GLY A 21 7.89 11.12 5.76
C GLY A 21 7.39 10.33 6.97
N GLN A 22 6.90 11.06 7.99
CA GLN A 22 6.42 10.51 9.27
C GLN A 22 4.97 10.87 9.51
N THR A 23 4.16 9.90 9.94
CA THR A 23 2.73 10.08 10.22
C THR A 23 2.48 11.13 11.32
N ALA A 24 3.28 11.11 12.37
CA ALA A 24 3.12 12.00 13.54
C ALA A 24 3.31 13.48 13.21
N GLU A 25 4.05 13.81 12.16
CA GLU A 25 4.30 15.17 11.71
C GLU A 25 3.21 15.73 10.78
N MET A 26 2.31 14.87 10.29
CA MET A 26 1.25 15.29 9.36
C MET A 26 0.17 16.13 10.04
N LYS A 27 -0.31 17.15 9.35
CA LYS A 27 -1.42 18.01 9.76
C LYS A 27 -2.43 18.15 8.61
N PRO A 28 -3.67 17.62 8.76
CA PRO A 28 -4.13 16.75 9.85
C PRO A 28 -3.43 15.39 9.85
N VAL A 29 -3.42 14.74 11.01
CA VAL A 29 -2.97 13.34 11.11
C VAL A 29 -3.96 12.46 10.34
N PRO A 30 -3.48 11.55 9.45
CA PRO A 30 -4.37 10.67 8.70
C PRO A 30 -5.10 9.65 9.59
N ASP A 31 -6.30 9.27 9.20
CA ASP A 31 -7.05 8.17 9.81
C ASP A 31 -6.63 6.83 9.16
N HIS A 32 -6.09 5.92 9.96
CA HIS A 32 -5.72 4.57 9.52
C HIS A 32 -6.72 3.51 10.01
N GLY A 33 -7.82 3.92 10.63
CA GLY A 33 -8.82 3.00 11.15
C GLY A 33 -8.62 2.61 12.62
N GLU A 34 -7.70 3.27 13.35
CA GLU A 34 -7.38 2.96 14.74
C GLU A 34 -8.62 2.94 15.66
N LYS A 35 -9.62 3.76 15.35
CA LYS A 35 -10.88 3.85 16.12
C LYS A 35 -12.10 3.47 15.29
N SER A 36 -12.03 3.63 13.96
CA SER A 36 -13.18 3.52 13.06
C SER A 36 -13.38 2.12 12.49
N TYR A 37 -12.31 1.36 12.23
CA TYR A 37 -12.42 0.02 11.65
C TYR A 37 -12.85 -1.00 12.71
N LYS A 38 -13.86 -1.80 12.37
CA LYS A 38 -14.33 -2.93 13.21
C LYS A 38 -14.21 -4.22 12.42
N GLY A 39 -13.43 -5.17 12.91
CA GLY A 39 -13.25 -6.47 12.29
C GLY A 39 -14.50 -7.36 12.40
N ALA A 40 -14.60 -8.33 11.52
CA ALA A 40 -15.65 -9.32 11.45
C ALA A 40 -15.11 -10.75 11.24
N GLY A 41 -13.82 -10.96 11.54
CA GLY A 41 -13.19 -12.27 11.51
C GLY A 41 -12.98 -12.87 10.12
N LYS A 42 -12.76 -12.04 9.09
CA LYS A 42 -12.61 -12.50 7.69
C LYS A 42 -11.24 -13.10 7.37
N LEU A 43 -10.24 -12.88 8.23
CA LEU A 43 -8.86 -13.31 8.03
C LEU A 43 -8.33 -14.10 9.25
N ILE A 44 -9.20 -14.84 9.94
CA ILE A 44 -8.83 -15.61 11.12
C ILE A 44 -7.67 -16.56 10.77
N ASP A 45 -6.62 -16.53 11.61
CA ASP A 45 -5.42 -17.37 11.52
C ASP A 45 -4.64 -17.26 10.21
N LYS A 46 -4.85 -16.20 9.45
CA LYS A 46 -4.03 -15.86 8.29
C LYS A 46 -2.75 -15.13 8.70
N VAL A 47 -1.72 -15.27 7.89
CA VAL A 47 -0.47 -14.49 8.00
C VAL A 47 -0.35 -13.57 6.80
N ALA A 48 -0.23 -12.27 7.06
CA ALA A 48 -0.09 -11.25 6.03
C ALA A 48 1.27 -10.54 6.12
N LEU A 49 2.02 -10.53 5.02
CA LEU A 49 3.21 -9.71 4.83
C LEU A 49 2.82 -8.44 4.08
N ILE A 50 3.09 -7.28 4.68
CA ILE A 50 2.73 -5.98 4.11
C ILE A 50 3.97 -5.08 4.04
N THR A 51 4.33 -4.60 2.85
CA THR A 51 5.42 -3.64 2.68
C THR A 51 4.95 -2.20 2.83
N GLY A 52 5.77 -1.34 3.47
CA GLY A 52 5.37 0.02 3.84
C GLY A 52 4.20 0.00 4.83
N ALA A 53 4.23 -0.94 5.78
CA ALA A 53 3.16 -1.13 6.76
C ALA A 53 3.31 -0.23 8.00
N ASP A 54 4.36 0.56 8.06
CA ASP A 54 4.63 1.56 9.10
C ASP A 54 3.64 2.73 9.05
N SER A 55 3.22 3.13 7.86
CA SER A 55 2.46 4.36 7.66
C SER A 55 1.42 4.25 6.54
N GLY A 56 0.64 5.31 6.35
CA GLY A 56 -0.27 5.48 5.23
C GLY A 56 -1.20 4.29 4.99
N ILE A 57 -1.31 3.89 3.71
CA ILE A 57 -2.21 2.79 3.30
C ILE A 57 -1.78 1.47 3.95
N GLY A 58 -0.46 1.18 3.99
CA GLY A 58 0.06 -0.06 4.56
C GLY A 58 -0.30 -0.23 6.04
N LYS A 59 -0.19 0.84 6.85
CA LYS A 59 -0.63 0.85 8.24
C LYS A 59 -2.13 0.59 8.38
N ALA A 60 -2.96 1.25 7.56
CA ALA A 60 -4.40 1.02 7.59
C ALA A 60 -4.78 -0.42 7.24
N VAL A 61 -4.10 -1.02 6.26
CA VAL A 61 -4.27 -2.42 5.89
C VAL A 61 -3.82 -3.35 7.02
N ALA A 62 -2.68 -3.07 7.67
CA ALA A 62 -2.18 -3.85 8.79
C ALA A 62 -3.17 -3.87 9.97
N ILE A 63 -3.70 -2.70 10.34
CA ILE A 63 -4.70 -2.56 11.41
C ILE A 63 -5.99 -3.31 11.05
N ALA A 64 -6.49 -3.15 9.83
CA ALA A 64 -7.70 -3.82 9.39
C ALA A 64 -7.51 -5.36 9.36
N PHE A 65 -6.41 -5.85 8.80
CA PHE A 65 -6.13 -7.28 8.73
C PHE A 65 -5.97 -7.90 10.11
N ALA A 66 -5.28 -7.23 11.04
CA ALA A 66 -5.17 -7.69 12.42
C ALA A 66 -6.55 -7.79 13.09
N ARG A 67 -7.43 -6.80 12.91
CA ARG A 67 -8.79 -6.84 13.43
C ARG A 67 -9.69 -7.87 12.75
N GLU A 68 -9.37 -8.24 11.52
CA GLU A 68 -10.01 -9.38 10.84
C GLU A 68 -9.43 -10.75 11.26
N GLY A 69 -8.38 -10.77 12.09
CA GLY A 69 -7.83 -11.98 12.70
C GLY A 69 -6.51 -12.47 12.13
N ALA A 70 -5.80 -11.66 11.32
CA ALA A 70 -4.50 -12.03 10.75
C ALA A 70 -3.32 -11.63 11.65
N ASP A 71 -2.25 -12.42 11.64
CA ASP A 71 -0.94 -12.03 12.13
C ASP A 71 -0.20 -11.24 11.04
N ILE A 72 0.56 -10.21 11.42
CA ILE A 72 1.08 -9.21 10.48
C ILE A 72 2.61 -9.17 10.51
N VAL A 73 3.23 -9.27 9.34
CA VAL A 73 4.62 -8.86 9.11
C VAL A 73 4.60 -7.41 8.61
N ILE A 74 5.17 -6.52 9.41
CA ILE A 74 5.32 -5.09 9.15
C ILE A 74 6.70 -4.85 8.55
N SER A 75 6.79 -4.75 7.22
CA SER A 75 8.02 -4.40 6.53
C SER A 75 8.04 -2.90 6.25
N TYR A 76 9.16 -2.24 6.60
CA TYR A 76 9.36 -0.80 6.47
C TYR A 76 10.83 -0.48 6.19
N LEU A 77 11.13 0.76 5.80
CA LEU A 77 12.51 1.15 5.46
C LEU A 77 13.32 1.50 6.72
N ASN A 78 12.97 2.60 7.40
CA ASN A 78 13.73 3.14 8.55
C ASN A 78 12.88 3.98 9.52
N GLU A 79 11.55 4.04 9.36
CA GLU A 79 10.62 4.78 10.22
C GLU A 79 10.22 3.96 11.47
N ASP A 80 11.19 3.66 12.34
CA ASP A 80 11.02 2.79 13.53
C ASP A 80 9.86 3.23 14.45
N GLY A 81 9.62 4.55 14.56
CA GLY A 81 8.56 5.11 15.38
C GLY A 81 7.18 4.72 14.87
N ASP A 82 6.95 4.94 13.58
CA ASP A 82 5.69 4.63 12.89
C ASP A 82 5.44 3.12 12.85
N ALA A 83 6.50 2.31 12.59
CA ALA A 83 6.41 0.86 12.57
C ALA A 83 6.03 0.28 13.94
N ARG A 84 6.60 0.81 15.04
CA ARG A 84 6.22 0.42 16.42
C ARG A 84 4.79 0.83 16.77
N ASP A 85 4.33 1.99 16.31
CA ASP A 85 2.93 2.39 16.51
C ASP A 85 1.98 1.46 15.76
N THR A 86 2.30 1.06 14.53
CA THR A 86 1.51 0.06 13.80
C THR A 86 1.48 -1.28 14.53
N ALA A 87 2.65 -1.77 15.01
CA ALA A 87 2.74 -3.02 15.76
C ALA A 87 1.84 -3.01 17.01
N LYS A 88 1.84 -1.91 17.76
CA LYS A 88 0.97 -1.73 18.92
C LYS A 88 -0.51 -1.94 18.57
N TRP A 89 -1.00 -1.38 17.46
CA TRP A 89 -2.39 -1.56 17.03
C TRP A 89 -2.71 -2.98 16.59
N VAL A 90 -1.73 -3.70 16.01
CA VAL A 90 -1.85 -5.13 15.69
C VAL A 90 -1.96 -5.95 16.97
N GLU A 91 -1.10 -5.68 17.95
CA GLU A 91 -1.09 -6.38 19.25
C GLU A 91 -2.35 -6.07 20.07
N GLU A 92 -2.87 -4.84 20.03
CA GLU A 92 -4.14 -4.47 20.65
C GLU A 92 -5.35 -5.21 20.04
N ALA A 93 -5.24 -5.64 18.77
CA ALA A 93 -6.22 -6.53 18.13
C ALA A 93 -6.07 -8.01 18.55
N GLY A 94 -5.10 -8.32 19.42
CA GLY A 94 -4.81 -9.69 19.89
C GLY A 94 -4.03 -10.54 18.89
N ARG A 95 -3.34 -9.90 17.92
CA ARG A 95 -2.58 -10.60 16.88
C ARG A 95 -1.08 -10.36 17.02
N LYS A 96 -0.28 -11.20 16.37
CA LYS A 96 1.18 -11.06 16.39
C LYS A 96 1.63 -10.01 15.36
N ALA A 97 2.59 -9.16 15.76
CA ALA A 97 3.26 -8.23 14.88
C ALA A 97 4.74 -8.62 14.78
N LEU A 98 5.21 -8.93 13.57
CA LEU A 98 6.63 -9.14 13.27
C LEU A 98 7.15 -7.91 12.53
N VAL A 99 7.99 -7.12 13.19
CA VAL A 99 8.49 -5.84 12.68
C VAL A 99 9.88 -6.04 12.06
N ILE A 100 10.03 -5.74 10.76
CA ILE A 100 11.27 -6.00 10.02
C ILE A 100 11.67 -4.76 9.21
N PRO A 101 12.74 -4.04 9.61
CA PRO A 101 13.31 -2.96 8.82
C PRO A 101 14.14 -3.49 7.66
N GLY A 102 14.20 -2.74 6.57
CA GLY A 102 15.14 -2.99 5.48
C GLY A 102 14.66 -2.50 4.12
N ASP A 103 15.60 -2.45 3.18
CA ASP A 103 15.37 -1.91 1.85
C ASP A 103 14.94 -3.03 0.88
N ILE A 104 13.69 -2.98 0.47
CA ILE A 104 13.09 -3.94 -0.47
C ILE A 104 13.66 -3.84 -1.90
N LYS A 105 14.50 -2.86 -2.21
CA LYS A 105 15.28 -2.83 -3.47
C LYS A 105 16.28 -3.97 -3.55
N SER A 106 16.63 -4.59 -2.42
CA SER A 106 17.49 -5.78 -2.33
C SER A 106 16.67 -7.06 -2.50
N GLU A 107 16.98 -7.88 -3.52
CA GLU A 107 16.37 -9.20 -3.70
C GLU A 107 16.68 -10.13 -2.50
N GLU A 108 17.88 -10.03 -1.94
CA GLU A 108 18.29 -10.79 -0.77
C GLU A 108 17.42 -10.45 0.44
N HIS A 109 17.23 -9.15 0.73
CA HIS A 109 16.35 -8.72 1.81
C HIS A 109 14.90 -9.19 1.60
N CYS A 110 14.37 -9.09 0.37
CA CYS A 110 13.02 -9.59 0.07
C CYS A 110 12.87 -11.09 0.34
N ARG A 111 13.90 -11.90 0.00
CA ARG A 111 13.91 -13.32 0.30
C ARG A 111 13.95 -13.59 1.81
N ASP A 112 14.82 -12.88 2.54
CA ASP A 112 14.96 -13.01 3.99
C ASP A 112 13.70 -12.57 4.73
N LEU A 113 13.04 -11.52 4.27
CA LEU A 113 11.76 -11.04 4.78
C LEU A 113 10.68 -12.13 4.69
N VAL A 114 10.57 -12.80 3.54
CA VAL A 114 9.65 -13.91 3.32
C VAL A 114 10.02 -15.11 4.21
N GLN A 115 11.31 -15.46 4.28
CA GLN A 115 11.77 -16.61 5.09
C GLN A 115 11.45 -16.39 6.57
N ARG A 116 11.68 -15.18 7.10
CA ARG A 116 11.34 -14.83 8.47
C ARG A 116 9.83 -14.91 8.74
N ALA A 117 8.99 -14.48 7.82
CA ALA A 117 7.54 -14.65 7.95
C ALA A 117 7.15 -16.13 8.10
N VAL A 118 7.77 -17.00 7.30
CA VAL A 118 7.53 -18.45 7.35
C VAL A 118 8.03 -19.04 8.67
N ASP A 119 9.25 -18.70 9.10
CA ASP A 119 9.87 -19.28 10.28
C ASP A 119 9.23 -18.81 11.60
N GLU A 120 8.86 -17.52 11.68
CA GLU A 120 8.38 -16.93 12.93
C GLU A 120 6.85 -16.93 13.07
N LEU A 121 6.10 -16.89 11.94
CA LEU A 121 4.62 -16.89 11.96
C LEU A 121 4.00 -18.14 11.32
N GLY A 122 4.81 -19.03 10.73
CA GLY A 122 4.36 -20.33 10.23
C GLY A 122 3.91 -20.35 8.76
N GLY A 123 4.02 -19.26 8.03
CA GLY A 123 3.67 -19.21 6.60
C GLY A 123 3.37 -17.82 6.09
N ILE A 124 2.86 -17.75 4.86
CA ILE A 124 2.31 -16.53 4.25
C ILE A 124 1.04 -16.91 3.50
N ASP A 125 -0.10 -16.36 3.92
CA ASP A 125 -1.37 -16.48 3.22
C ASP A 125 -1.65 -15.27 2.34
N ILE A 126 -1.17 -14.09 2.75
CA ILE A 126 -1.44 -12.83 2.07
C ILE A 126 -0.14 -12.05 1.92
N LEU A 127 0.16 -11.64 0.68
CA LEU A 127 1.24 -10.70 0.38
C LEU A 127 0.64 -9.39 -0.12
N VAL A 128 0.95 -8.26 0.55
CA VAL A 128 0.56 -6.92 0.11
C VAL A 128 1.81 -6.13 -0.30
N ASN A 129 2.01 -5.97 -1.60
CA ASN A 129 3.03 -5.12 -2.18
C ASN A 129 2.51 -3.68 -2.22
N ASN A 130 2.78 -2.92 -1.14
CA ASN A 130 2.24 -1.56 -0.99
C ASN A 130 3.33 -0.49 -0.98
N ALA A 131 4.51 -0.75 -0.44
CA ALA A 131 5.60 0.24 -0.42
C ALA A 131 5.85 0.83 -1.81
N ALA A 132 6.06 2.13 -1.85
CA ALA A 132 6.30 2.85 -3.09
C ALA A 132 7.18 4.08 -2.87
N PHE A 133 7.88 4.47 -3.93
CA PHE A 133 8.62 5.70 -4.04
C PHE A 133 8.06 6.54 -5.19
N GLN A 134 8.02 7.86 -5.01
CA GLN A 134 7.69 8.83 -6.06
C GLN A 134 8.47 10.13 -5.87
N ARG A 135 8.65 10.86 -6.96
CA ARG A 135 9.14 12.24 -6.95
C ARG A 135 8.52 13.01 -8.11
N THR A 136 8.34 14.32 -7.92
CA THR A 136 7.76 15.19 -8.95
C THR A 136 8.85 15.95 -9.69
N TYR A 137 8.72 16.03 -11.03
CA TYR A 137 9.62 16.79 -11.91
C TYR A 137 8.84 17.68 -12.85
N GLY A 138 9.44 18.81 -13.22
CA GLY A 138 8.86 19.78 -14.17
C GLY A 138 9.15 19.40 -15.61
N ASP A 139 10.30 18.82 -15.87
CA ASP A 139 10.78 18.46 -17.20
C ASP A 139 11.41 17.07 -17.19
N ILE A 140 11.36 16.37 -18.33
CA ILE A 140 11.93 15.02 -18.46
C ILE A 140 13.47 15.04 -18.31
N THR A 141 14.11 16.13 -18.68
CA THR A 141 15.57 16.31 -18.56
C THR A 141 16.06 16.42 -17.12
N ASP A 142 15.16 16.72 -16.19
CA ASP A 142 15.46 16.78 -14.75
C ASP A 142 15.47 15.37 -14.11
N ILE A 143 14.94 14.36 -14.77
CA ILE A 143 14.88 12.99 -14.26
C ILE A 143 16.20 12.30 -14.55
N SER A 144 17.02 12.06 -13.52
CA SER A 144 18.26 11.29 -13.69
C SER A 144 17.98 9.81 -13.92
N ALA A 145 18.97 9.11 -14.53
CA ALA A 145 18.89 7.65 -14.66
C ALA A 145 18.81 6.95 -13.30
N ASP A 146 19.54 7.44 -12.30
CA ASP A 146 19.51 6.87 -10.93
C ASP A 146 18.14 7.01 -10.28
N GLU A 147 17.48 8.17 -10.44
CA GLU A 147 16.12 8.38 -9.94
C GLU A 147 15.10 7.46 -10.63
N TRP A 148 15.22 7.32 -11.95
CA TRP A 148 14.39 6.39 -12.72
C TRP A 148 14.57 4.95 -12.23
N ASP A 149 15.82 4.50 -12.08
CA ASP A 149 16.15 3.17 -11.62
C ASP A 149 15.69 2.93 -10.17
N GLU A 150 15.87 3.90 -9.28
CA GLU A 150 15.38 3.81 -7.89
C GLU A 150 13.87 3.63 -7.85
N THR A 151 13.13 4.41 -8.66
CA THR A 151 11.68 4.32 -8.74
C THR A 151 11.24 2.93 -9.23
N PHE A 152 11.89 2.39 -10.26
CA PHE A 152 11.58 1.04 -10.77
C PHE A 152 12.01 -0.06 -9.79
N ARG A 153 13.15 0.06 -9.14
CA ARG A 153 13.61 -0.92 -8.14
C ARG A 153 12.61 -1.03 -6.99
N THR A 154 12.16 0.10 -6.45
CA THR A 154 11.20 0.11 -5.34
C THR A 154 9.82 -0.36 -5.80
N ASN A 155 9.29 0.16 -6.91
CA ASN A 155 7.89 0.01 -7.25
C ASN A 155 7.60 -1.23 -8.11
N VAL A 156 8.59 -1.79 -8.81
CA VAL A 156 8.41 -2.91 -9.76
C VAL A 156 9.24 -4.12 -9.39
N HIS A 157 10.55 -3.94 -9.16
CA HIS A 157 11.42 -5.07 -8.86
C HIS A 157 11.10 -5.69 -7.50
N ALA A 158 10.87 -4.88 -6.48
CA ALA A 158 10.52 -5.38 -5.15
C ALA A 158 9.24 -6.23 -5.14
N PRO A 159 8.09 -5.81 -5.73
CA PRO A 159 6.93 -6.67 -5.90
C PRO A 159 7.21 -7.98 -6.63
N PHE A 160 8.08 -7.95 -7.64
CA PHE A 160 8.52 -9.18 -8.33
C PHE A 160 9.34 -10.08 -7.40
N PHE A 161 10.34 -9.55 -6.69
CA PHE A 161 11.19 -10.33 -5.78
C PHE A 161 10.37 -10.96 -4.66
N LEU A 162 9.48 -10.19 -4.04
CA LEU A 162 8.59 -10.67 -2.97
C LEU A 162 7.61 -11.73 -3.46
N SER A 163 6.96 -11.51 -4.61
CA SER A 163 6.03 -12.49 -5.18
C SER A 163 6.75 -13.79 -5.57
N LYS A 164 7.96 -13.68 -6.14
CA LYS A 164 8.83 -14.83 -6.47
C LYS A 164 9.22 -15.62 -5.22
N ALA A 165 9.63 -14.91 -4.14
CA ALA A 165 10.02 -15.54 -2.89
C ALA A 165 8.82 -16.15 -2.15
N ALA A 166 7.68 -15.45 -2.10
CA ALA A 166 6.50 -15.89 -1.34
C ALA A 166 5.75 -17.05 -2.00
N SER A 167 5.62 -17.07 -3.34
CA SER A 167 4.77 -18.04 -4.05
C SER A 167 5.05 -19.51 -3.77
N PRO A 168 6.28 -19.98 -3.45
CA PRO A 168 6.51 -21.36 -3.06
C PRO A 168 5.97 -21.72 -1.67
N HIS A 169 5.78 -20.75 -0.81
CA HIS A 169 5.27 -20.93 0.57
C HIS A 169 3.76 -20.70 0.69
N MET A 170 3.13 -20.16 -0.34
CA MET A 170 1.70 -19.84 -0.38
C MET A 170 0.88 -21.10 -0.77
N LYS A 171 -0.21 -21.33 -0.04
CA LYS A 171 -1.14 -22.46 -0.27
C LYS A 171 -2.31 -22.04 -1.17
N PRO A 172 -3.06 -22.99 -1.76
CA PRO A 172 -4.32 -22.67 -2.41
C PRO A 172 -5.25 -21.86 -1.50
N GLY A 173 -5.87 -20.82 -2.04
CA GLY A 173 -6.66 -19.84 -1.29
C GLY A 173 -5.88 -18.60 -0.83
N SER A 174 -4.55 -18.59 -0.99
CA SER A 174 -3.71 -17.41 -0.71
C SER A 174 -3.97 -16.26 -1.70
N SER A 175 -3.59 -15.04 -1.30
CA SER A 175 -3.82 -13.82 -2.10
C SER A 175 -2.57 -12.93 -2.16
N ILE A 176 -2.23 -12.46 -3.36
CA ILE A 176 -1.25 -11.38 -3.58
C ILE A 176 -2.02 -10.13 -3.98
N ILE A 177 -1.77 -9.00 -3.31
CA ILE A 177 -2.43 -7.74 -3.56
C ILE A 177 -1.37 -6.67 -3.83
N ASN A 178 -1.40 -6.12 -5.04
CA ASN A 178 -0.50 -5.05 -5.44
C ASN A 178 -1.17 -3.68 -5.28
N THR A 179 -0.45 -2.69 -4.79
CA THR A 179 -0.91 -1.30 -4.77
C THR A 179 -0.44 -0.60 -6.05
N THR A 180 -1.33 -0.48 -7.03
CA THR A 180 -1.12 0.33 -8.23
C THR A 180 -1.51 1.79 -7.96
N SER A 181 -2.13 2.49 -8.87
CA SER A 181 -2.61 3.87 -8.71
C SER A 181 -3.55 4.22 -9.86
N ILE A 182 -4.37 5.26 -9.70
CA ILE A 182 -5.03 5.95 -10.81
C ILE A 182 -4.03 6.39 -11.87
N GLN A 183 -2.80 6.72 -11.46
CA GLN A 183 -1.69 7.09 -12.36
C GLN A 183 -1.34 6.01 -13.38
N SER A 184 -1.74 4.76 -13.19
CA SER A 184 -1.56 3.69 -14.17
C SER A 184 -2.39 3.87 -15.45
N ARG A 185 -3.46 4.66 -15.39
CA ARG A 185 -4.40 4.94 -16.49
C ARG A 185 -4.49 6.41 -16.84
N GLN A 186 -4.30 7.29 -15.86
CA GLN A 186 -4.31 8.75 -16.02
C GLN A 186 -2.99 9.31 -15.49
N PRO A 187 -1.89 9.17 -16.24
CA PRO A 187 -0.56 9.57 -15.79
C PRO A 187 -0.46 11.11 -15.71
N SER A 188 -0.05 11.62 -14.53
CA SER A 188 0.40 13.00 -14.42
C SER A 188 1.78 13.15 -15.05
N PRO A 189 2.00 14.12 -15.94
CA PRO A 189 3.31 14.33 -16.56
C PRO A 189 4.40 14.60 -15.51
N GLN A 190 4.06 15.20 -14.38
CA GLN A 190 5.01 15.48 -13.29
C GLN A 190 5.42 14.24 -12.48
N LEU A 191 4.69 13.14 -12.62
CA LEU A 191 4.96 11.86 -11.96
C LEU A 191 5.37 10.77 -12.97
N LEU A 192 6.06 11.14 -14.06
CA LEU A 192 6.32 10.24 -15.19
C LEU A 192 6.91 8.89 -14.78
N ALA A 193 8.00 8.87 -13.98
CA ALA A 193 8.62 7.64 -13.53
C ALA A 193 7.66 6.80 -12.67
N TYR A 194 7.02 7.43 -11.68
CA TYR A 194 6.03 6.77 -10.82
C TYR A 194 4.85 6.20 -11.62
N ALA A 195 4.23 6.99 -12.48
CA ALA A 195 3.10 6.56 -13.30
C ALA A 195 3.46 5.37 -14.20
N SER A 196 4.66 5.39 -14.79
CA SER A 196 5.19 4.29 -15.60
C SER A 196 5.28 2.99 -14.78
N THR A 197 5.79 3.07 -13.53
CA THR A 197 5.84 1.90 -12.64
C THR A 197 4.44 1.39 -12.28
N LYS A 198 3.46 2.28 -12.09
CA LYS A 198 2.09 1.87 -11.73
C LYS A 198 1.35 1.23 -12.90
N GLY A 199 1.65 1.65 -14.13
CA GLY A 199 1.24 0.93 -15.35
C GLY A 199 1.85 -0.47 -15.43
N ALA A 200 3.16 -0.59 -15.17
CA ALA A 200 3.86 -1.87 -15.13
C ALA A 200 3.27 -2.83 -14.08
N ILE A 201 2.96 -2.35 -12.86
CA ILE A 201 2.35 -3.16 -11.80
C ILE A 201 0.93 -3.61 -12.15
N SER A 202 0.15 -2.79 -12.84
CA SER A 202 -1.18 -3.21 -13.31
C SER A 202 -1.09 -4.37 -14.30
N ASN A 203 -0.15 -4.32 -15.24
CA ASN A 203 0.11 -5.41 -16.18
C ASN A 203 0.72 -6.65 -15.48
N PHE A 204 1.70 -6.45 -14.59
CA PHE A 204 2.29 -7.53 -13.79
C PHE A 204 1.22 -8.28 -12.99
N THR A 205 0.24 -7.59 -12.41
CA THR A 205 -0.88 -8.20 -11.68
C THR A 205 -1.66 -9.19 -12.55
N ALA A 206 -2.01 -8.80 -13.76
CA ALA A 206 -2.75 -9.65 -14.68
C ALA A 206 -1.95 -10.90 -15.10
N GLY A 207 -0.68 -10.70 -15.51
CA GLY A 207 0.18 -11.82 -15.91
C GLY A 207 0.50 -12.78 -14.76
N LEU A 208 0.74 -12.24 -13.56
CA LEU A 208 1.00 -13.08 -12.38
C LEU A 208 -0.24 -13.85 -11.92
N ALA A 209 -1.43 -13.27 -12.09
CA ALA A 209 -2.71 -13.94 -11.79
C ALA A 209 -2.89 -15.20 -12.64
N GLU A 210 -2.63 -15.09 -13.94
CA GLU A 210 -2.67 -16.23 -14.86
C GLU A 210 -1.62 -17.30 -14.51
N MET A 211 -0.38 -16.85 -14.23
CA MET A 211 0.73 -17.75 -13.87
C MET A 211 0.49 -18.54 -12.59
N LEU A 212 -0.20 -17.97 -11.60
CA LEU A 212 -0.43 -18.59 -10.30
C LEU A 212 -1.81 -19.25 -10.15
N ALA A 213 -2.66 -19.18 -11.18
CA ALA A 213 -4.03 -19.72 -11.14
C ALA A 213 -4.07 -21.22 -10.82
N GLU A 214 -3.20 -22.03 -11.45
CA GLU A 214 -3.12 -23.47 -11.21
C GLU A 214 -2.68 -23.82 -9.79
N LYS A 215 -1.98 -22.90 -9.10
CA LYS A 215 -1.63 -23.05 -7.68
C LYS A 215 -2.75 -22.62 -6.74
N GLY A 216 -3.88 -22.14 -7.25
CA GLY A 216 -4.99 -21.63 -6.46
C GLY A 216 -4.68 -20.34 -5.72
N ILE A 217 -3.70 -19.55 -6.19
CA ILE A 217 -3.30 -18.25 -5.63
C ILE A 217 -3.93 -17.14 -6.46
N ARG A 218 -4.69 -16.26 -5.81
CA ARG A 218 -5.30 -15.10 -6.47
C ARG A 218 -4.32 -13.91 -6.45
N VAL A 219 -4.30 -13.16 -7.54
CA VAL A 219 -3.47 -11.94 -7.63
C VAL A 219 -4.34 -10.80 -8.13
N ASN A 220 -4.44 -9.73 -7.34
CA ASN A 220 -5.24 -8.56 -7.68
C ASN A 220 -4.48 -7.27 -7.34
N ALA A 221 -5.03 -6.13 -7.71
CA ALA A 221 -4.50 -4.83 -7.33
C ALA A 221 -5.58 -3.90 -6.81
N VAL A 222 -5.20 -3.01 -5.91
CA VAL A 222 -5.97 -1.80 -5.56
C VAL A 222 -5.34 -0.62 -6.28
N ALA A 223 -6.17 0.24 -6.87
CA ALA A 223 -5.74 1.48 -7.51
C ALA A 223 -6.25 2.70 -6.70
N PRO A 224 -5.43 3.24 -5.79
CA PRO A 224 -5.79 4.45 -5.07
C PRO A 224 -5.87 5.68 -5.98
N GLY A 225 -6.81 6.57 -5.68
CA GLY A 225 -6.75 7.98 -6.06
C GLY A 225 -5.88 8.80 -5.09
N PRO A 226 -6.18 10.09 -4.91
CA PRO A 226 -5.50 10.94 -3.94
C PRO A 226 -5.80 10.52 -2.49
N ILE A 227 -4.83 9.93 -1.79
CA ILE A 227 -4.94 9.49 -0.39
C ILE A 227 -3.97 10.26 0.49
N TRP A 228 -4.45 10.79 1.60
CA TRP A 228 -3.68 11.60 2.54
C TRP A 228 -2.71 10.71 3.36
N THR A 229 -1.45 10.65 2.94
CA THR A 229 -0.39 9.81 3.51
C THR A 229 0.91 10.60 3.63
N PRO A 230 1.91 10.17 4.44
CA PRO A 230 3.21 10.83 4.53
C PRO A 230 3.94 10.99 3.18
N LEU A 231 3.66 10.12 2.22
CA LEU A 231 4.20 10.21 0.86
C LEU A 231 3.88 11.57 0.20
N ILE A 232 2.75 12.21 0.53
CA ILE A 232 2.31 13.44 -0.10
C ILE A 232 3.17 14.65 0.34
N PRO A 233 3.23 15.02 1.62
CA PRO A 233 4.08 16.15 2.04
C PRO A 233 5.58 15.87 1.92
N SER A 234 6.01 14.62 1.76
CA SER A 234 7.42 14.30 1.58
C SER A 234 7.89 14.37 0.12
N THR A 235 6.98 14.31 -0.84
CA THR A 235 7.34 14.21 -2.27
C THR A 235 6.71 15.27 -3.17
N MET A 236 5.84 16.12 -2.61
CA MET A 236 5.18 17.21 -3.34
C MET A 236 5.51 18.58 -2.71
N PRO A 237 5.51 19.67 -3.50
CA PRO A 237 5.57 21.02 -2.97
C PRO A 237 4.43 21.33 -2.00
N ALA A 238 4.70 22.12 -0.97
CA ALA A 238 3.75 22.40 0.13
C ALA A 238 2.40 22.96 -0.37
N GLU A 239 2.43 23.87 -1.37
CA GLU A 239 1.21 24.46 -1.93
C GLU A 239 0.34 23.41 -2.66
N LYS A 240 0.96 22.37 -3.25
CA LYS A 240 0.23 21.27 -3.90
C LYS A 240 -0.33 20.32 -2.85
N ALA A 241 0.42 20.03 -1.80
CA ALA A 241 -0.05 19.21 -0.67
C ALA A 241 -1.27 19.85 -0.01
N ALA A 242 -1.31 21.18 0.16
CA ALA A 242 -2.45 21.90 0.73
C ALA A 242 -3.76 21.74 -0.08
N LYS A 243 -3.66 21.52 -1.39
CA LYS A 243 -4.79 21.36 -2.32
C LYS A 243 -5.07 19.89 -2.70
N PHE A 244 -4.33 18.96 -2.12
CA PHE A 244 -4.37 17.57 -2.53
C PHE A 244 -5.79 16.98 -2.43
N GLY A 245 -6.26 16.32 -3.50
CA GLY A 245 -7.61 15.77 -3.62
C GLY A 245 -8.68 16.76 -4.09
N GLU A 246 -8.31 17.98 -4.53
CA GLU A 246 -9.29 18.98 -4.98
C GLU A 246 -10.11 18.57 -6.21
N ASN A 247 -9.54 17.74 -7.06
CA ASN A 247 -10.15 17.34 -8.32
C ASN A 247 -11.01 16.07 -8.20
N THR A 248 -11.10 15.45 -7.02
CA THR A 248 -11.98 14.28 -6.82
C THR A 248 -13.45 14.71 -6.81
N LEU A 249 -14.36 13.84 -7.23
CA LEU A 249 -15.81 14.12 -7.18
C LEU A 249 -16.30 14.28 -5.72
N ILE A 250 -15.64 13.60 -4.77
CA ILE A 250 -15.94 13.72 -3.33
C ILE A 250 -15.41 15.07 -2.79
N GLY A 251 -14.45 15.72 -3.47
CA GLY A 251 -13.93 17.05 -3.14
C GLY A 251 -12.88 17.08 -2.03
N ARG A 252 -12.29 15.94 -1.65
CA ARG A 252 -11.21 15.82 -0.66
C ARG A 252 -10.28 14.66 -0.99
N ALA A 253 -9.12 14.62 -0.37
CA ALA A 253 -8.32 13.40 -0.34
C ALA A 253 -9.03 12.32 0.50
N GLY A 254 -8.89 11.06 0.08
CA GLY A 254 -9.29 9.91 0.88
C GLY A 254 -8.35 9.72 2.07
N GLN A 255 -8.84 9.03 3.10
CA GLN A 255 -8.04 8.60 4.23
C GLN A 255 -7.54 7.17 4.01
N PRO A 256 -6.36 6.78 4.53
CA PRO A 256 -5.88 5.40 4.46
C PRO A 256 -6.91 4.35 4.86
N ALA A 257 -7.68 4.60 5.92
CA ALA A 257 -8.74 3.72 6.40
C ALA A 257 -9.83 3.44 5.35
N GLU A 258 -10.10 4.39 4.45
CA GLU A 258 -11.13 4.23 3.41
C GLU A 258 -10.71 3.22 2.32
N LEU A 259 -9.43 2.84 2.27
CA LEU A 259 -8.94 1.82 1.35
C LEU A 259 -8.96 0.42 1.96
N ALA A 260 -8.89 0.30 3.28
CA ALA A 260 -8.70 -0.97 3.97
C ALA A 260 -9.75 -2.03 3.57
N GLY A 261 -11.01 -1.62 3.37
CA GLY A 261 -12.09 -2.51 2.93
C GLY A 261 -11.84 -3.20 1.58
N ALA A 262 -11.20 -2.51 0.63
CA ALA A 262 -10.83 -3.10 -0.66
C ALA A 262 -9.76 -4.20 -0.50
N TYR A 263 -8.77 -3.96 0.36
CA TYR A 263 -7.75 -4.98 0.66
C TYR A 263 -8.34 -6.18 1.40
N VAL A 264 -9.23 -5.97 2.38
CA VAL A 264 -9.94 -7.07 3.07
C VAL A 264 -10.79 -7.88 2.11
N LEU A 265 -11.51 -7.23 1.18
CA LEU A 265 -12.26 -7.90 0.11
C LEU A 265 -11.34 -8.83 -0.69
N LEU A 266 -10.20 -8.32 -1.16
CA LEU A 266 -9.28 -9.08 -2.02
C LEU A 266 -8.50 -10.17 -1.25
N ALA A 267 -8.26 -9.97 0.04
CA ALA A 267 -7.57 -10.93 0.90
C ALA A 267 -8.45 -12.10 1.34
N SER A 268 -9.75 -11.88 1.51
CA SER A 268 -10.71 -12.84 2.08
C SER A 268 -11.49 -13.62 1.03
N ASP A 269 -12.34 -14.53 1.51
CA ASP A 269 -13.26 -15.33 0.68
C ASP A 269 -14.32 -14.47 -0.03
N LEU A 270 -14.55 -13.22 0.42
CA LEU A 270 -15.41 -12.26 -0.29
C LEU A 270 -14.92 -11.99 -1.71
N GLY A 271 -13.61 -12.04 -1.92
CA GLY A 271 -12.96 -11.89 -3.22
C GLY A 271 -12.60 -13.21 -3.90
N SER A 272 -13.19 -14.34 -3.51
CA SER A 272 -12.81 -15.67 -4.01
C SER A 272 -12.94 -15.83 -5.53
N TYR A 273 -13.81 -15.07 -6.18
CA TYR A 273 -13.96 -15.06 -7.65
C TYR A 273 -13.23 -13.88 -8.33
N MET A 274 -12.31 -13.23 -7.62
CA MET A 274 -11.52 -12.10 -8.13
C MET A 274 -10.05 -12.49 -8.27
N THR A 275 -9.55 -12.52 -9.50
CA THR A 275 -8.12 -12.62 -9.82
C THR A 275 -7.83 -11.84 -11.10
N GLY A 276 -6.66 -11.24 -11.23
CA GLY A 276 -6.29 -10.34 -12.33
C GLY A 276 -6.99 -8.98 -12.32
N ALA A 277 -7.77 -8.67 -11.29
CA ALA A 277 -8.56 -7.46 -11.22
C ALA A 277 -7.77 -6.27 -10.64
N VAL A 278 -8.12 -5.07 -11.09
CA VAL A 278 -7.68 -3.81 -10.49
C VAL A 278 -8.92 -3.11 -9.92
N VAL A 279 -8.95 -2.93 -8.60
CA VAL A 279 -10.08 -2.31 -7.87
C VAL A 279 -9.77 -0.83 -7.63
N PRO A 280 -10.48 0.12 -8.26
CA PRO A 280 -10.27 1.54 -8.04
C PRO A 280 -10.93 2.01 -6.73
N VAL A 281 -10.18 2.82 -5.95
CA VAL A 281 -10.68 3.55 -4.77
C VAL A 281 -10.20 4.99 -4.90
N THR A 282 -10.90 5.81 -5.67
CA THR A 282 -10.36 7.02 -6.29
C THR A 282 -11.07 8.33 -5.89
N GLY A 283 -12.12 8.24 -5.07
CA GLY A 283 -12.94 9.44 -4.77
C GLY A 283 -13.72 9.96 -5.98
N GLY A 284 -13.94 9.10 -7.00
CA GLY A 284 -14.69 9.44 -8.20
C GLY A 284 -13.83 9.84 -9.40
N GLU A 285 -12.51 9.82 -9.30
CA GLU A 285 -11.67 9.89 -10.50
C GLU A 285 -11.82 8.61 -11.32
N ILE A 286 -12.18 8.76 -12.59
CA ILE A 286 -12.58 7.64 -13.45
C ILE A 286 -11.34 6.92 -13.98
N MET A 287 -11.29 5.60 -13.82
CA MET A 287 -10.30 4.72 -14.45
C MET A 287 -10.96 3.98 -15.63
N ILE A 288 -10.81 4.53 -16.83
CA ILE A 288 -11.28 3.89 -18.07
C ILE A 288 -10.11 3.22 -18.78
#